data_e72445295963ae8ba11583606e324c4b
#
_entry.id   e72445295963ae8ba11583606e324c4b
#
_cell.length_a   1.000
_cell.length_b   1.000
_cell.length_c   1.000
_cell.angle_alpha   90.00
_cell.angle_beta   90.00
_cell.angle_gamma   90.00
#
_symmetry.space_group_name_H-M   'P 1'
#
loop_
_entity.id
_entity.type
_entity.pdbx_description
1 polymer ?
#
loop_
_entity_poly.entity_id
_entity_poly.type
_entity_poly.pdbx_seq_one_letter_code
_entity_poly.pdbx_strand_id
1 'polypeptide(L)'
;MKPLFKIVFVVLLLTLAAGYLYREPLKQMIFTQITEGMFVAEDNDDFDPGPAINSHFPGLQATYQGRSVTLIDEFKGANGTIVVASRSLDWCPYCMRQIIQLQENKARFDAAGIGIVVITYDDPILQHAFIDTFGITIPVVSDINALSFKTLGILNEDYRPGEFQYGIPHPGMIVVDPQGRVVGKLFLEAYSSRVGAVAALTFAKAALGLN
;
A
#
# COMPACT_ATOMS: atom_id res chain seq x y z
N MET A 1 48.79 17.03 -20.65
CA MET A 1 47.36 16.79 -21.00
C MET A 1 46.86 17.98 -21.80
N LYS A 2 46.31 17.74 -23.00
CA LYS A 2 45.83 18.80 -23.90
C LYS A 2 44.69 19.58 -23.22
N PRO A 3 44.59 20.92 -23.36
CA PRO A 3 43.59 21.75 -22.69
C PRO A 3 42.14 21.24 -22.92
N LEU A 4 41.86 20.70 -24.09
CA LEU A 4 40.59 20.10 -24.43
C LEU A 4 40.19 18.93 -23.48
N PHE A 5 41.15 18.09 -23.10
CA PHE A 5 40.89 16.97 -22.18
C PHE A 5 40.48 17.44 -20.78
N LYS A 6 41.13 18.54 -20.29
CA LYS A 6 40.74 19.13 -18.99
C LYS A 6 39.32 19.70 -19.03
N ILE A 7 38.94 20.38 -20.10
CA ILE A 7 37.59 20.96 -20.27
C ILE A 7 36.55 19.83 -20.30
N VAL A 8 36.79 18.79 -21.10
CA VAL A 8 35.85 17.62 -21.18
C VAL A 8 35.71 16.96 -19.81
N PHE A 9 36.81 16.78 -19.08
CA PHE A 9 36.80 16.19 -17.76
C PHE A 9 36.00 17.03 -16.73
N VAL A 10 36.21 18.36 -16.75
CA VAL A 10 35.46 19.28 -15.88
C VAL A 10 33.95 19.27 -16.21
N VAL A 11 33.59 19.30 -17.48
CA VAL A 11 32.19 19.23 -17.90
C VAL A 11 31.55 17.90 -17.44
N LEU A 12 32.26 16.77 -17.59
CA LEU A 12 31.78 15.47 -17.12
C LEU A 12 31.55 15.46 -15.60
N LEU A 13 32.49 16.02 -14.83
CA LEU A 13 32.31 16.10 -13.38
C LEU A 13 31.13 17.00 -12.97
N LEU A 14 30.93 18.12 -13.68
CA LEU A 14 29.81 19.01 -13.42
C LEU A 14 28.46 18.35 -13.78
N THR A 15 28.39 17.61 -14.86
CA THR A 15 27.17 16.86 -15.24
C THR A 15 26.87 15.74 -14.26
N LEU A 16 27.87 15.00 -13.78
CA LEU A 16 27.70 13.98 -12.74
C LEU A 16 27.26 14.59 -11.41
N ALA A 17 27.88 15.71 -10.99
CA ALA A 17 27.50 16.42 -9.80
C ALA A 17 26.06 16.96 -9.89
N ALA A 18 25.68 17.55 -11.01
CA ALA A 18 24.31 18.00 -11.26
C ALA A 18 23.33 16.82 -11.23
N GLY A 19 23.64 15.73 -11.94
CA GLY A 19 22.81 14.51 -11.91
C GLY A 19 22.62 13.97 -10.48
N TYR A 20 23.65 14.00 -9.66
CA TYR A 20 23.57 13.59 -8.27
C TYR A 20 22.70 14.54 -7.43
N LEU A 21 22.86 15.87 -7.58
CA LEU A 21 22.11 16.88 -6.84
C LEU A 21 20.61 16.90 -7.22
N TYR A 22 20.29 16.66 -8.49
CA TYR A 22 18.91 16.71 -8.98
C TYR A 22 18.20 15.34 -8.99
N ARG A 23 18.85 14.26 -8.55
CA ARG A 23 18.27 12.91 -8.60
C ARG A 23 16.99 12.79 -7.78
N GLU A 24 16.94 13.37 -6.57
CA GLU A 24 15.76 13.25 -5.71
C GLU A 24 14.59 14.12 -6.18
N PRO A 25 14.77 15.41 -6.55
CA PRO A 25 13.72 16.19 -7.20
C PRO A 25 13.16 15.53 -8.47
N LEU A 26 14.04 14.94 -9.29
CA LEU A 26 13.60 14.25 -10.51
C LEU A 26 12.78 13.00 -10.20
N LYS A 27 13.19 12.17 -9.24
CA LYS A 27 12.43 11.01 -8.79
C LYS A 27 11.06 11.43 -8.26
N GLN A 28 10.99 12.47 -7.44
CA GLN A 28 9.71 12.97 -6.92
C GLN A 28 8.80 13.48 -8.02
N MET A 29 9.35 14.20 -9.00
CA MET A 29 8.58 14.69 -10.16
C MET A 29 8.02 13.51 -10.96
N ILE A 30 8.83 12.51 -11.28
CA ILE A 30 8.41 11.30 -12.01
C ILE A 30 7.35 10.53 -11.19
N PHE A 31 7.58 10.36 -9.90
CA PHE A 31 6.63 9.70 -9.00
C PHE A 31 5.27 10.41 -8.99
N THR A 32 5.26 11.74 -8.86
CA THR A 32 4.04 12.55 -8.88
C THR A 32 3.33 12.41 -10.23
N GLN A 33 4.06 12.49 -11.34
CA GLN A 33 3.50 12.39 -12.69
C GLN A 33 2.90 11.00 -12.97
N ILE A 34 3.58 9.92 -12.55
CA ILE A 34 3.08 8.54 -12.72
C ILE A 34 1.81 8.31 -11.90
N THR A 35 1.69 8.93 -10.73
CA THR A 35 0.57 8.75 -9.81
C THR A 35 -0.51 9.83 -9.94
N GLU A 36 -0.39 10.74 -10.92
CA GLU A 36 -1.39 11.76 -11.18
C GLU A 36 -2.72 11.12 -11.60
N GLY A 37 -3.82 11.59 -11.01
CA GLY A 37 -5.17 11.10 -11.33
C GLY A 37 -5.49 9.69 -10.85
N MET A 38 -4.59 9.03 -10.09
CA MET A 38 -4.83 7.66 -9.62
C MET A 38 -5.97 7.53 -8.60
N PHE A 39 -6.32 8.61 -7.91
CA PHE A 39 -7.35 8.56 -6.87
C PHE A 39 -8.74 8.84 -7.44
N VAL A 40 -9.65 7.89 -7.18
CA VAL A 40 -11.08 8.01 -7.50
C VAL A 40 -11.90 8.22 -6.24
N ALA A 41 -13.12 8.75 -6.41
CA ALA A 41 -14.01 9.08 -5.31
C ALA A 41 -14.79 7.86 -4.76
N GLU A 42 -14.92 6.81 -5.56
CA GLU A 42 -15.71 5.61 -5.22
C GLU A 42 -15.18 4.39 -5.98
N ASP A 43 -15.56 3.22 -5.51
CA ASP A 43 -15.45 1.97 -6.22
C ASP A 43 -16.64 1.88 -7.18
N ASN A 44 -16.36 1.88 -8.47
CA ASN A 44 -17.36 2.04 -9.53
C ASN A 44 -17.31 0.92 -10.58
N ASP A 45 -16.68 -0.20 -10.26
CA ASP A 45 -16.65 -1.39 -11.13
C ASP A 45 -17.14 -2.64 -10.37
N ASP A 46 -17.29 -3.75 -11.09
CA ASP A 46 -17.79 -5.01 -10.55
C ASP A 46 -16.65 -5.94 -10.06
N PHE A 47 -15.41 -5.43 -10.01
CA PHE A 47 -14.26 -6.20 -9.58
C PHE A 47 -14.20 -6.30 -8.05
N ASP A 48 -14.69 -7.39 -7.49
CA ASP A 48 -14.89 -7.55 -6.05
C ASP A 48 -14.26 -8.85 -5.48
N PRO A 49 -12.92 -9.03 -5.58
CA PRO A 49 -12.25 -10.20 -5.02
C PRO A 49 -12.28 -10.20 -3.49
N GLY A 50 -11.88 -11.33 -2.92
CA GLY A 50 -11.70 -11.45 -1.47
C GLY A 50 -12.91 -12.04 -0.73
N PRO A 51 -12.88 -11.99 0.61
CA PRO A 51 -13.88 -12.67 1.43
C PRO A 51 -15.28 -12.05 1.27
N ALA A 52 -16.30 -12.88 1.37
CA ALA A 52 -17.69 -12.45 1.22
C ALA A 52 -18.10 -11.46 2.32
N ILE A 53 -18.95 -10.48 1.97
CA ILE A 53 -19.57 -9.58 2.95
C ILE A 53 -20.34 -10.41 3.99
N ASN A 54 -20.26 -10.03 5.26
CA ASN A 54 -20.76 -10.70 6.45
C ASN A 54 -20.04 -12.00 6.85
N SER A 55 -19.03 -12.47 6.08
CA SER A 55 -18.17 -13.55 6.55
C SER A 55 -17.18 -13.08 7.61
N HIS A 56 -16.66 -13.98 8.43
CA HIS A 56 -15.52 -13.66 9.27
C HIS A 56 -14.28 -13.41 8.42
N PHE A 57 -13.52 -12.37 8.79
CA PHE A 57 -12.23 -12.09 8.17
C PHE A 57 -11.29 -13.26 8.42
N PRO A 58 -10.69 -13.86 7.38
CA PRO A 58 -9.83 -15.04 7.53
C PRO A 58 -8.56 -14.71 8.34
N GLY A 59 -8.00 -15.75 8.96
CA GLY A 59 -6.69 -15.64 9.61
C GLY A 59 -5.58 -15.32 8.61
N LEU A 60 -4.59 -14.58 9.06
CA LEU A 60 -3.40 -14.22 8.27
C LEU A 60 -2.24 -15.19 8.54
N GLN A 61 -1.30 -15.24 7.61
CA GLN A 61 0.01 -15.85 7.78
C GLN A 61 1.07 -14.79 7.43
N ALA A 62 1.24 -13.83 8.33
CA ALA A 62 2.07 -12.67 8.11
C ALA A 62 3.10 -12.50 9.24
N THR A 63 4.06 -11.60 9.04
CA THR A 63 5.01 -11.17 10.07
C THR A 63 4.90 -9.67 10.31
N TYR A 64 5.05 -9.27 11.57
CA TYR A 64 5.12 -7.88 12.00
C TYR A 64 6.19 -7.72 13.08
N GLN A 65 7.17 -6.86 12.86
CA GLN A 65 8.26 -6.63 13.82
C GLN A 65 8.94 -7.94 14.29
N GLY A 66 9.20 -8.85 13.35
CA GLY A 66 9.90 -10.13 13.62
C GLY A 66 9.05 -11.22 14.29
N ARG A 67 7.75 -11.02 14.50
CA ARG A 67 6.84 -12.03 15.08
C ARG A 67 5.72 -12.39 14.10
N SER A 68 5.19 -13.60 14.24
CA SER A 68 4.05 -14.06 13.45
C SER A 68 2.76 -13.33 13.85
N VAL A 69 1.96 -12.97 12.86
CA VAL A 69 0.63 -12.37 13.00
C VAL A 69 -0.37 -13.28 12.29
N THR A 70 -1.37 -13.75 13.04
CA THR A 70 -2.44 -14.60 12.53
C THR A 70 -3.80 -13.93 12.54
N LEU A 71 -3.97 -12.88 13.37
CA LEU A 71 -5.21 -12.12 13.50
C LEU A 71 -4.90 -10.64 13.39
N ILE A 72 -5.88 -9.86 12.90
CA ILE A 72 -5.77 -8.39 12.84
C ILE A 72 -6.11 -7.70 14.16
N ASP A 73 -6.42 -8.46 15.20
CA ASP A 73 -6.93 -7.95 16.49
C ASP A 73 -6.04 -6.88 17.13
N GLU A 74 -4.72 -7.02 16.98
CA GLU A 74 -3.77 -6.04 17.52
C GLU A 74 -3.75 -4.69 16.79
N PHE A 75 -4.37 -4.63 15.60
CA PHE A 75 -4.46 -3.41 14.78
C PHE A 75 -5.87 -2.80 14.79
N LYS A 76 -6.78 -3.36 15.60
CA LYS A 76 -8.18 -2.92 15.63
C LYS A 76 -8.31 -1.50 16.13
N GLY A 77 -9.12 -0.72 15.43
CA GLY A 77 -9.75 0.47 15.98
C GLY A 77 -10.98 0.10 16.82
N ALA A 78 -11.43 1.03 17.64
CA ALA A 78 -12.61 0.82 18.51
C ALA A 78 -13.89 0.49 17.73
N ASN A 79 -14.02 1.03 16.53
CA ASN A 79 -15.21 0.92 15.69
C ASN A 79 -15.01 -0.01 14.47
N GLY A 80 -13.78 -0.47 14.20
CA GLY A 80 -13.47 -1.36 13.08
C GLY A 80 -12.06 -1.15 12.55
N THR A 81 -11.73 -1.86 11.46
CA THR A 81 -10.37 -1.85 10.89
C THR A 81 -10.44 -1.89 9.37
N ILE A 82 -9.57 -1.14 8.72
CA ILE A 82 -9.32 -1.28 7.28
C ILE A 82 -8.04 -2.08 7.09
N VAL A 83 -8.15 -3.21 6.40
CA VAL A 83 -7.01 -3.99 5.92
C VAL A 83 -6.72 -3.58 4.49
N VAL A 84 -5.54 -3.02 4.26
CA VAL A 84 -5.10 -2.53 2.94
C VAL A 84 -4.19 -3.57 2.31
N ALA A 85 -4.66 -4.24 1.27
CA ALA A 85 -3.85 -5.12 0.45
C ALA A 85 -3.04 -4.27 -0.54
N SER A 86 -1.73 -4.34 -0.45
CA SER A 86 -0.81 -3.55 -1.26
C SER A 86 0.20 -4.44 -1.99
N ARG A 87 0.52 -4.12 -3.25
CA ARG A 87 1.42 -4.94 -4.07
C ARG A 87 2.85 -4.88 -3.56
N SER A 88 3.41 -3.66 -3.47
CA SER A 88 4.78 -3.45 -2.97
C SER A 88 4.97 -2.00 -2.52
N LEU A 89 5.75 -1.81 -1.47
CA LEU A 89 6.25 -0.51 -0.99
C LEU A 89 7.68 -0.22 -1.46
N ASP A 90 8.25 -1.09 -2.28
CA ASP A 90 9.58 -0.92 -2.89
C ASP A 90 9.48 -0.43 -4.36
N TRP A 91 8.70 -1.10 -5.19
CA TRP A 91 8.66 -0.84 -6.63
C TRP A 91 7.31 -0.36 -7.19
N CYS A 92 6.22 -0.38 -6.41
CA CYS A 92 4.88 0.01 -6.88
C CYS A 92 4.56 1.47 -6.53
N PRO A 93 4.70 2.44 -7.44
CA PRO A 93 4.46 3.86 -7.14
C PRO A 93 3.02 4.15 -6.69
N TYR A 94 2.03 3.50 -7.29
CA TYR A 94 0.61 3.63 -6.90
C TYR A 94 0.38 3.15 -5.47
N CYS A 95 1.03 2.05 -5.07
CA CYS A 95 0.93 1.49 -3.72
C CYS A 95 1.56 2.43 -2.69
N MET A 96 2.78 2.89 -2.95
CA MET A 96 3.47 3.86 -2.10
C MET A 96 2.64 5.14 -1.93
N ARG A 97 2.11 5.70 -3.02
CA ARG A 97 1.30 6.92 -2.98
C ARG A 97 0.01 6.74 -2.18
N GLN A 98 -0.64 5.56 -2.28
CA GLN A 98 -1.83 5.23 -1.48
C GLN A 98 -1.51 5.23 0.01
N ILE A 99 -0.42 4.57 0.42
CA ILE A 99 -0.06 4.48 1.85
C ILE A 99 0.35 5.85 2.41
N ILE A 100 1.07 6.67 1.63
CA ILE A 100 1.40 8.05 2.01
C ILE A 100 0.11 8.85 2.23
N GLN A 101 -0.88 8.77 1.33
CA GLN A 101 -2.14 9.49 1.47
C GLN A 101 -2.97 8.99 2.68
N LEU A 102 -2.96 7.68 2.95
CA LEU A 102 -3.58 7.12 4.16
C LEU A 102 -2.89 7.63 5.42
N GLN A 103 -1.56 7.71 5.43
CA GLN A 103 -0.78 8.27 6.54
C GLN A 103 -1.10 9.76 6.75
N GLU A 104 -1.17 10.56 5.70
CA GLU A 104 -1.56 11.98 5.75
C GLU A 104 -2.95 12.17 6.37
N ASN A 105 -3.85 11.20 6.23
CA ASN A 105 -5.22 11.22 6.75
C ASN A 105 -5.41 10.38 8.02
N LYS A 106 -4.36 9.73 8.55
CA LYS A 106 -4.46 8.79 9.67
C LYS A 106 -5.22 9.35 10.87
N ALA A 107 -4.96 10.59 11.25
CA ALA A 107 -5.64 11.24 12.37
C ALA A 107 -7.18 11.27 12.21
N ARG A 108 -7.69 11.32 10.97
CA ARG A 108 -9.15 11.29 10.70
C ARG A 108 -9.73 9.89 10.91
N PHE A 109 -8.98 8.84 10.55
CA PHE A 109 -9.36 7.46 10.83
C PHE A 109 -9.31 7.18 12.33
N ASP A 110 -8.25 7.62 13.02
CA ASP A 110 -8.11 7.49 14.47
C ASP A 110 -9.28 8.18 15.20
N ALA A 111 -9.66 9.39 14.78
CA ALA A 111 -10.80 10.12 15.34
C ALA A 111 -12.14 9.41 15.11
N ALA A 112 -12.26 8.64 14.04
CA ALA A 112 -13.41 7.78 13.76
C ALA A 112 -13.34 6.42 14.49
N GLY A 113 -12.27 6.14 15.22
CA GLY A 113 -12.04 4.85 15.87
C GLY A 113 -11.79 3.71 14.88
N ILE A 114 -11.29 4.01 13.68
CA ILE A 114 -11.02 3.03 12.63
C ILE A 114 -9.53 2.79 12.56
N GLY A 115 -9.09 1.55 12.85
CA GLY A 115 -7.71 1.12 12.66
C GLY A 115 -7.36 0.93 11.18
N ILE A 116 -6.08 1.06 10.84
CA ILE A 116 -5.57 0.75 9.51
C ILE A 116 -4.38 -0.20 9.67
N VAL A 117 -4.35 -1.26 8.87
CA VAL A 117 -3.19 -2.15 8.73
C VAL A 117 -2.94 -2.40 7.25
N VAL A 118 -1.68 -2.31 6.83
CA VAL A 118 -1.26 -2.60 5.46
C VAL A 118 -0.63 -3.99 5.42
N ILE A 119 -0.94 -4.78 4.39
CA ILE A 119 -0.28 -6.05 4.12
C ILE A 119 0.34 -6.02 2.73
N THR A 120 1.63 -6.37 2.64
CA THR A 120 2.38 -6.52 1.38
C THR A 120 3.13 -7.85 1.35
N TYR A 121 3.59 -8.27 0.17
CA TYR A 121 4.44 -9.44 0.03
C TYR A 121 5.93 -9.12 0.25
N ASP A 122 6.27 -7.82 0.40
CA ASP A 122 7.65 -7.38 0.55
C ASP A 122 8.31 -7.96 1.80
N ASP A 123 9.61 -8.23 1.68
CA ASP A 123 10.46 -8.53 2.83
C ASP A 123 10.42 -7.35 3.83
N PRO A 124 10.40 -7.61 5.15
CA PRO A 124 10.41 -6.57 6.17
C PRO A 124 11.50 -5.49 6.01
N ILE A 125 12.67 -5.84 5.45
CA ILE A 125 13.75 -4.87 5.20
C ILE A 125 13.32 -3.82 4.18
N LEU A 126 12.65 -4.23 3.09
CA LEU A 126 12.13 -3.33 2.07
C LEU A 126 11.00 -2.44 2.62
N GLN A 127 10.11 -3.03 3.43
CA GLN A 127 9.07 -2.27 4.13
C GLN A 127 9.66 -1.19 5.04
N HIS A 128 10.70 -1.52 5.83
CA HIS A 128 11.37 -0.57 6.72
C HIS A 128 11.97 0.62 5.97
N ALA A 129 12.59 0.40 4.83
CA ALA A 129 13.15 1.48 4.02
C ALA A 129 12.09 2.50 3.60
N PHE A 130 10.90 2.05 3.21
CA PHE A 130 9.76 2.92 2.90
C PHE A 130 9.20 3.62 4.14
N ILE A 131 8.96 2.86 5.22
CA ILE A 131 8.44 3.35 6.50
C ILE A 131 9.28 4.50 7.02
N ASP A 132 10.60 4.32 7.07
CA ASP A 132 11.55 5.32 7.58
C ASP A 132 11.60 6.55 6.66
N THR A 133 11.60 6.33 5.34
CA THR A 133 11.69 7.44 4.36
C THR A 133 10.48 8.37 4.42
N PHE A 134 9.29 7.82 4.61
CA PHE A 134 8.03 8.58 4.55
C PHE A 134 7.36 8.79 5.92
N GLY A 135 8.01 8.39 7.02
CA GLY A 135 7.48 8.56 8.37
C GLY A 135 6.14 7.82 8.58
N ILE A 136 6.00 6.62 8.03
CA ILE A 136 4.77 5.85 8.13
C ILE A 136 4.63 5.28 9.54
N THR A 137 3.50 5.56 10.18
CA THR A 137 3.14 5.01 11.50
C THR A 137 2.00 4.00 11.43
N ILE A 138 1.38 3.85 10.27
CA ILE A 138 0.42 2.78 9.99
C ILE A 138 1.17 1.45 10.05
N PRO A 139 0.68 0.43 10.79
CA PRO A 139 1.29 -0.90 10.81
C PRO A 139 1.36 -1.51 9.40
N VAL A 140 2.53 -2.03 9.04
CA VAL A 140 2.77 -2.75 7.79
C VAL A 140 3.22 -4.16 8.12
N VAL A 141 2.46 -5.15 7.66
CA VAL A 141 2.75 -6.57 7.86
C VAL A 141 3.22 -7.21 6.56
N SER A 142 4.14 -8.17 6.66
CA SER A 142 4.68 -8.92 5.52
C SER A 142 3.96 -10.25 5.38
N ASP A 143 3.37 -10.50 4.20
CA ASP A 143 2.72 -11.79 3.89
C ASP A 143 3.75 -12.88 3.62
N ILE A 144 3.68 -13.98 4.35
CA ILE A 144 4.62 -15.09 4.23
C ILE A 144 4.23 -15.95 3.01
N ASN A 145 5.06 -15.94 1.97
CA ASN A 145 4.87 -16.74 0.76
C ASN A 145 3.50 -16.56 0.07
N ALA A 146 2.93 -15.38 0.14
CA ALA A 146 1.60 -15.04 -0.39
C ALA A 146 0.46 -15.87 0.23
N LEU A 147 0.65 -16.43 1.42
CA LEU A 147 -0.33 -17.31 2.05
C LEU A 147 -1.55 -16.56 2.53
N SER A 148 -1.38 -15.35 3.07
CA SER A 148 -2.51 -14.50 3.45
C SER A 148 -3.32 -14.08 2.24
N PHE A 149 -2.68 -13.66 1.14
CA PHE A 149 -3.40 -13.27 -0.07
C PHE A 149 -4.16 -14.43 -0.71
N LYS A 150 -3.61 -15.66 -0.67
CA LYS A 150 -4.33 -16.87 -1.07
C LYS A 150 -5.54 -17.12 -0.18
N THR A 151 -5.36 -17.07 1.13
CA THR A 151 -6.44 -17.29 2.11
C THR A 151 -7.54 -16.25 1.99
N LEU A 152 -7.18 -15.00 1.72
CA LEU A 152 -8.12 -13.90 1.49
C LEU A 152 -8.81 -13.98 0.11
N GLY A 153 -8.32 -14.80 -0.82
CA GLY A 153 -8.86 -14.87 -2.19
C GLY A 153 -8.57 -13.62 -3.02
N ILE A 154 -7.44 -12.94 -2.74
CA ILE A 154 -7.02 -11.71 -3.44
C ILE A 154 -5.64 -11.84 -4.08
N LEU A 155 -5.04 -13.04 -4.11
CA LEU A 155 -3.81 -13.26 -4.85
C LEU A 155 -4.03 -12.97 -6.34
N ASN A 156 -3.13 -12.19 -6.94
CA ASN A 156 -3.16 -11.99 -8.39
C ASN A 156 -2.57 -13.23 -9.10
N GLU A 157 -3.45 -14.02 -9.71
CA GLU A 157 -3.09 -15.28 -10.37
C GLU A 157 -2.55 -15.09 -11.80
N ASP A 158 -2.46 -13.86 -12.30
CA ASP A 158 -1.82 -13.55 -13.59
C ASP A 158 -0.32 -13.88 -13.59
N TYR A 159 0.29 -13.93 -12.40
CA TYR A 159 1.72 -14.18 -12.21
C TYR A 159 1.98 -15.57 -11.65
N ARG A 160 3.00 -16.26 -12.21
CA ARG A 160 3.37 -17.63 -11.88
C ARG A 160 4.61 -17.69 -10.98
N PRO A 161 4.79 -18.78 -10.20
CA PRO A 161 6.01 -18.99 -9.43
C PRO A 161 7.27 -18.83 -10.29
N GLY A 162 8.21 -18.00 -9.81
CA GLY A 162 9.45 -17.66 -10.54
C GLY A 162 9.39 -16.32 -11.30
N GLU A 163 8.23 -15.72 -11.48
CA GLU A 163 8.10 -14.38 -12.03
C GLU A 163 8.32 -13.32 -10.92
N PHE A 164 8.87 -12.17 -11.30
CA PHE A 164 9.21 -11.09 -10.35
C PHE A 164 8.00 -10.61 -9.52
N GLN A 165 6.82 -10.56 -10.14
CA GLN A 165 5.59 -10.10 -9.49
C GLN A 165 4.81 -11.23 -8.78
N TYR A 166 5.28 -12.49 -8.84
CA TYR A 166 4.55 -13.58 -8.20
C TYR A 166 4.38 -13.33 -6.70
N GLY A 167 3.16 -13.51 -6.23
CA GLY A 167 2.82 -13.32 -4.82
C GLY A 167 2.16 -11.98 -4.49
N ILE A 168 2.04 -11.07 -5.46
CA ILE A 168 1.32 -9.81 -5.23
C ILE A 168 -0.20 -10.04 -5.15
N PRO A 169 -0.93 -9.22 -4.37
CA PRO A 169 -2.39 -9.23 -4.38
C PRO A 169 -2.96 -8.38 -5.52
N HIS A 170 -4.25 -8.56 -5.79
CA HIS A 170 -5.08 -7.47 -6.28
C HIS A 170 -5.13 -6.39 -5.21
N PRO A 171 -4.75 -5.14 -5.53
CA PRO A 171 -4.69 -4.08 -4.54
C PRO A 171 -6.09 -3.57 -4.18
N GLY A 172 -6.36 -3.43 -2.89
CA GLY A 172 -7.66 -2.97 -2.41
C GLY A 172 -7.73 -2.82 -0.90
N MET A 173 -8.93 -2.59 -0.40
CA MET A 173 -9.19 -2.42 1.03
C MET A 173 -10.36 -3.30 1.46
N ILE A 174 -10.25 -3.88 2.64
CA ILE A 174 -11.30 -4.67 3.29
C ILE A 174 -11.65 -4.01 4.61
N VAL A 175 -12.92 -3.68 4.82
CA VAL A 175 -13.43 -3.11 6.07
C VAL A 175 -13.95 -4.23 6.95
N VAL A 176 -13.44 -4.29 8.17
CA VAL A 176 -13.77 -5.34 9.16
C VAL A 176 -14.36 -4.68 10.40
N ASP A 177 -15.51 -5.17 10.87
CA ASP A 177 -16.18 -4.69 12.08
C ASP A 177 -15.42 -5.12 13.36
N PRO A 178 -15.77 -4.57 14.55
CA PRO A 178 -15.14 -4.97 15.80
C PRO A 178 -15.32 -6.46 16.15
N GLN A 179 -16.30 -7.14 15.55
CA GLN A 179 -16.55 -8.57 15.73
C GLN A 179 -15.76 -9.44 14.75
N GLY A 180 -14.94 -8.83 13.88
CA GLY A 180 -14.11 -9.52 12.89
C GLY A 180 -14.86 -9.92 11.63
N ARG A 181 -16.03 -9.30 11.32
CA ARG A 181 -16.76 -9.58 10.08
C ARG A 181 -16.41 -8.56 9.00
N VAL A 182 -16.32 -9.03 7.79
CA VAL A 182 -16.16 -8.19 6.60
C VAL A 182 -17.47 -7.44 6.33
N VAL A 183 -17.45 -6.11 6.40
CA VAL A 183 -18.64 -5.27 6.19
C VAL A 183 -18.55 -4.40 4.96
N GLY A 184 -17.37 -4.34 4.30
CA GLY A 184 -17.19 -3.60 3.08
C GLY A 184 -15.89 -3.94 2.39
N LYS A 185 -15.82 -3.69 1.08
CA LYS A 185 -14.62 -3.88 0.27
C LYS A 185 -14.52 -2.76 -0.75
N LEU A 186 -13.30 -2.40 -1.13
CA LEU A 186 -12.97 -1.42 -2.16
C LEU A 186 -11.85 -2.03 -3.02
N PHE A 187 -12.20 -2.60 -4.14
CA PHE A 187 -11.26 -3.13 -5.13
C PHE A 187 -11.60 -2.56 -6.50
N LEU A 188 -10.59 -2.23 -7.27
CA LEU A 188 -10.73 -1.71 -8.63
C LEU A 188 -9.99 -2.62 -9.60
N GLU A 189 -10.61 -2.93 -10.74
CA GLU A 189 -10.00 -3.73 -11.80
C GLU A 189 -8.71 -3.08 -12.31
N ALA A 190 -8.73 -1.75 -12.47
CA ALA A 190 -7.56 -0.99 -12.89
C ALA A 190 -6.51 -0.93 -11.77
N TYR A 191 -5.44 -1.72 -11.90
CA TYR A 191 -4.36 -1.81 -10.92
C TYR A 191 -3.66 -0.48 -10.59
N SER A 192 -3.79 0.53 -11.43
CA SER A 192 -3.23 1.88 -11.24
C SER A 192 -4.16 2.82 -10.50
N SER A 193 -5.45 2.48 -10.35
CA SER A 193 -6.44 3.29 -9.65
C SER A 193 -6.60 2.90 -8.19
N ARG A 194 -6.94 3.85 -7.33
CA ARG A 194 -7.22 3.64 -5.91
C ARG A 194 -8.36 4.54 -5.45
N VAL A 195 -9.19 4.03 -4.56
CA VAL A 195 -10.12 4.89 -3.83
C VAL A 195 -9.31 5.77 -2.86
N GLY A 196 -9.53 7.09 -2.93
CA GLY A 196 -8.79 8.05 -2.13
C GLY A 196 -9.10 7.93 -0.62
N ALA A 197 -8.16 8.32 0.24
CA ALA A 197 -8.27 8.13 1.70
C ALA A 197 -9.54 8.74 2.31
N VAL A 198 -9.97 9.91 1.85
CA VAL A 198 -11.19 10.57 2.34
C VAL A 198 -12.44 9.79 1.94
N ALA A 199 -12.50 9.32 0.69
CA ALA A 199 -13.59 8.50 0.19
C ALA A 199 -13.62 7.12 0.89
N ALA A 200 -12.46 6.50 1.07
CA ALA A 200 -12.33 5.25 1.83
C ALA A 200 -12.80 5.40 3.29
N LEU A 201 -12.49 6.52 3.96
CA LEU A 201 -13.00 6.80 5.29
C LEU A 201 -14.52 6.94 5.30
N THR A 202 -15.09 7.68 4.33
CA THR A 202 -16.54 7.85 4.20
C THR A 202 -17.23 6.51 3.98
N PHE A 203 -16.72 5.70 3.07
CA PHE A 203 -17.19 4.36 2.81
C PHE A 203 -17.12 3.46 4.06
N ALA A 204 -15.96 3.45 4.74
CA ALA A 204 -15.77 2.63 5.93
C ALA A 204 -16.73 3.03 7.06
N LYS A 205 -16.93 4.34 7.28
CA LYS A 205 -17.92 4.82 8.24
C LYS A 205 -19.32 4.31 7.91
N ALA A 206 -19.75 4.43 6.66
CA ALA A 206 -21.06 3.95 6.22
C ALA A 206 -21.19 2.42 6.40
N ALA A 207 -20.19 1.63 5.98
CA ALA A 207 -20.18 0.19 6.13
C ALA A 207 -20.21 -0.28 7.60
N LEU A 208 -19.59 0.49 8.50
CA LEU A 208 -19.57 0.24 9.95
C LEU A 208 -20.79 0.84 10.69
N GLY A 209 -21.71 1.51 9.99
CA GLY A 209 -22.87 2.17 10.62
C GLY A 209 -22.51 3.38 11.48
N LEU A 210 -21.41 4.06 11.20
CA LEU A 210 -20.96 5.25 11.91
C LEU A 210 -21.50 6.52 11.23
N ASN A 211 -21.91 7.50 12.02
CA ASN A 211 -22.41 8.81 11.56
C ASN A 211 -21.25 9.78 11.23
#